data_4cf73cedb0256cfa93ffde0033ba3421
#
_entry.id   4cf73cedb0256cfa93ffde0033ba3421
#
_cell.length_a   1.000
_cell.length_b   1.000
_cell.length_c   1.000
_cell.angle_alpha   90.00
_cell.angle_beta   90.00
_cell.angle_gamma   90.00
#
_symmetry.space_group_name_H-M   'P 1'
#
loop_
_entity.id
_entity.type
_entity.pdbx_description
1 polymer ?
#
loop_
_entity_poly.entity_id
_entity_poly.type
_entity_poly.pdbx_seq_one_letter_code
_entity_poly.pdbx_strand_id
1 'polypeptide(L)'
;RFFIALRSNFPLQKFWSAVFIGIACIALSNSALAEGETGSEQLRQFVRNSKTAEGDFVQQQLRAPKANEPQDKGLKVVRQTQGHFVFQRPGRFVWETQKPYEQKLITNGSQLVLWDKDLNQATIRPAGQALAATPAAILFGETSLDQHFDLIDGEERLGMKWVALVPKKDPNAKNKNDLPYTKISIGMSNGLPKALELVDGLGSVVLVTLDKIQLNVNLPANRFNFTSPAGAEVLRLN
;
A
#
# COMPACT_ATOMS: atom_id res chain seq x y z
N ARG A 1 -29.94 50.88 78.54
CA ARG A 1 -28.80 51.66 79.02
C ARG A 1 -27.84 52.00 77.92
N PHE A 2 -27.90 53.28 77.57
CA PHE A 2 -26.84 54.19 77.20
C PHE A 2 -26.17 53.97 75.82
N PHE A 3 -26.50 54.79 74.81
CA PHE A 3 -25.92 56.12 74.51
C PHE A 3 -24.44 55.93 74.04
N ILE A 4 -23.97 56.45 72.93
CA ILE A 4 -24.00 57.82 72.45
C ILE A 4 -23.63 57.83 70.96
N ALA A 5 -24.24 58.77 70.26
CA ALA A 5 -23.98 59.21 68.90
C ALA A 5 -22.65 60.00 68.79
N LEU A 6 -22.16 60.18 67.60
CA LEU A 6 -21.64 61.46 67.05
C LEU A 6 -21.23 61.28 65.61
N ARG A 7 -21.95 61.82 64.71
CA ARG A 7 -21.75 62.91 63.75
C ARG A 7 -20.29 63.16 63.32
N SER A 8 -19.97 63.15 62.07
CA SER A 8 -19.75 64.36 61.27
C SER A 8 -19.32 64.10 59.85
N ASN A 9 -20.05 64.71 58.96
CA ASN A 9 -19.63 65.49 57.78
C ASN A 9 -18.79 64.88 56.65
N PHE A 10 -19.46 64.82 55.52
CA PHE A 10 -19.17 65.21 54.14
C PHE A 10 -17.75 65.72 53.77
N PRO A 11 -17.21 65.51 52.50
CA PRO A 11 -17.94 65.90 51.27
C PRO A 11 -17.79 64.97 50.07
N LEU A 12 -18.65 65.25 49.11
CA LEU A 12 -18.69 64.81 47.74
C LEU A 12 -17.33 64.89 47.03
N GLN A 13 -16.97 63.83 46.34
CA GLN A 13 -16.25 64.03 45.11
C GLN A 13 -16.66 62.98 44.10
N LYS A 14 -17.10 63.46 42.96
CA LYS A 14 -17.46 62.71 41.73
C LYS A 14 -16.22 61.98 41.21
N PHE A 15 -16.34 60.71 40.98
CA PHE A 15 -15.47 60.07 39.99
C PHE A 15 -16.27 59.07 39.14
N TRP A 16 -16.07 59.17 37.87
CA TRP A 16 -16.69 58.60 36.71
C TRP A 16 -16.74 57.08 36.74
N SER A 17 -17.92 56.59 36.27
CA SER A 17 -18.18 55.23 35.85
C SER A 17 -17.33 54.89 34.64
N ALA A 18 -16.36 54.02 34.79
CA ALA A 18 -15.77 53.28 33.68
C ALA A 18 -16.35 51.88 33.71
N VAL A 19 -17.39 51.66 32.88
CA VAL A 19 -17.91 50.34 32.58
C VAL A 19 -16.91 49.64 31.68
N PHE A 20 -16.09 48.76 32.23
CA PHE A 20 -15.30 47.81 31.44
C PHE A 20 -16.22 46.69 31.01
N ILE A 21 -16.76 46.80 29.78
CA ILE A 21 -17.33 45.68 29.07
C ILE A 21 -16.14 44.80 28.66
N GLY A 22 -15.87 43.78 29.46
CA GLY A 22 -14.95 42.68 29.08
C GLY A 22 -15.56 41.88 27.95
N ILE A 23 -15.16 42.17 26.71
CA ILE A 23 -15.41 41.29 25.56
C ILE A 23 -14.55 40.03 25.78
N ALA A 24 -15.15 39.00 26.34
CA ALA A 24 -14.58 37.68 26.32
C ALA A 24 -14.57 37.20 24.86
N CYS A 25 -13.46 37.41 24.16
CA CYS A 25 -13.17 36.69 22.92
C CYS A 25 -13.06 35.20 23.24
N ILE A 26 -14.16 34.47 23.12
CA ILE A 26 -14.14 33.02 23.04
C ILE A 26 -13.47 32.73 21.70
N ALA A 27 -12.16 32.49 21.73
CA ALA A 27 -11.45 31.87 20.62
C ALA A 27 -12.03 30.47 20.50
N LEU A 28 -13.00 30.30 19.59
CA LEU A 28 -13.39 29.01 19.07
C LEU A 28 -12.14 28.48 18.34
N SER A 29 -11.30 27.76 19.07
CA SER A 29 -10.29 26.92 18.49
C SER A 29 -11.04 25.86 17.67
N ASN A 30 -11.24 26.12 16.38
CA ASN A 30 -11.54 25.08 15.43
C ASN A 30 -10.35 24.11 15.49
N SER A 31 -10.46 23.11 16.35
CA SER A 31 -9.68 21.89 16.20
C SER A 31 -10.18 21.27 14.89
N ALA A 32 -9.62 21.72 13.77
CA ALA A 32 -9.64 20.92 12.55
C ALA A 32 -9.03 19.58 12.99
N LEU A 33 -9.88 18.58 13.17
CA LEU A 33 -9.44 17.21 13.24
C LEU A 33 -8.60 17.06 11.97
N ALA A 34 -7.30 16.94 12.13
CA ALA A 34 -6.42 16.62 11.03
C ALA A 34 -6.95 15.29 10.49
N GLU A 35 -7.70 15.35 9.41
CA GLU A 35 -8.18 14.17 8.71
C GLU A 35 -6.93 13.40 8.35
N GLY A 36 -6.74 12.23 8.98
CA GLY A 36 -5.51 11.49 8.86
C GLY A 36 -5.29 11.16 7.38
N GLU A 37 -4.05 11.22 6.94
CA GLU A 37 -3.61 11.00 5.55
C GLU A 37 -4.38 9.87 4.86
N THR A 38 -4.89 10.12 3.64
CA THR A 38 -5.67 9.14 2.88
C THR A 38 -4.81 7.95 2.44
N GLY A 39 -5.44 6.86 2.02
CA GLY A 39 -4.72 5.71 1.50
C GLY A 39 -3.91 6.04 0.26
N SER A 40 -4.48 6.85 -0.66
CA SER A 40 -3.80 7.27 -1.89
C SER A 40 -2.60 8.18 -1.61
N GLU A 41 -2.68 9.06 -0.61
CA GLU A 41 -1.55 9.89 -0.18
C GLU A 41 -0.43 9.04 0.42
N GLN A 42 -0.76 8.10 1.32
CA GLN A 42 0.21 7.14 1.87
C GLN A 42 0.89 6.34 0.76
N LEU A 43 0.13 5.86 -0.21
CA LEU A 43 0.67 5.09 -1.33
C LEU A 43 1.60 5.93 -2.20
N ARG A 44 1.23 7.17 -2.53
CA ARG A 44 2.10 8.10 -3.26
C ARG A 44 3.39 8.39 -2.51
N GLN A 45 3.31 8.61 -1.20
CA GLN A 45 4.51 8.85 -0.38
C GLN A 45 5.39 7.62 -0.31
N PHE A 46 4.81 6.43 -0.12
CA PHE A 46 5.55 5.17 -0.17
C PHE A 46 6.31 5.04 -1.49
N VAL A 47 5.66 5.26 -2.63
CA VAL A 47 6.30 5.14 -3.94
C VAL A 47 7.43 6.17 -4.11
N ARG A 48 7.24 7.42 -3.69
CA ARG A 48 8.25 8.48 -3.82
C ARG A 48 9.45 8.28 -2.89
N ASN A 49 9.22 7.81 -1.66
CA ASN A 49 10.22 7.82 -0.60
C ASN A 49 10.95 6.49 -0.44
N SER A 50 10.42 5.38 -0.97
CA SER A 50 11.07 4.08 -0.90
C SER A 50 11.83 3.76 -2.17
N LYS A 51 13.14 3.90 -2.14
CA LYS A 51 14.02 3.51 -3.26
C LYS A 51 14.27 2.01 -3.25
N THR A 52 14.45 1.44 -2.08
CA THR A 52 14.63 0.00 -1.85
C THR A 52 13.77 -0.42 -0.67
N ALA A 53 13.36 -1.67 -0.65
CA ALA A 53 12.83 -2.31 0.54
C ALA A 53 12.95 -3.82 0.46
N GLU A 54 12.80 -4.45 1.62
CA GLU A 54 12.63 -5.89 1.77
C GLU A 54 11.57 -6.18 2.82
N GLY A 55 11.03 -7.39 2.79
CA GLY A 55 10.01 -7.84 3.75
C GLY A 55 9.53 -9.24 3.42
N ASP A 56 8.58 -9.70 4.24
CA ASP A 56 7.95 -10.99 4.08
C ASP A 56 6.56 -10.85 3.46
N PHE A 57 6.10 -11.89 2.77
CA PHE A 57 4.74 -11.95 2.24
C PHE A 57 4.07 -13.29 2.51
N VAL A 58 2.74 -13.24 2.61
CA VAL A 58 1.86 -14.39 2.46
C VAL A 58 0.90 -14.09 1.31
N GLN A 59 0.84 -14.96 0.33
CA GLN A 59 -0.07 -14.85 -0.81
C GLN A 59 -1.08 -15.99 -0.75
N GLN A 60 -2.35 -15.65 -0.81
CA GLN A 60 -3.47 -16.57 -0.85
C GLN A 60 -4.23 -16.42 -2.18
N GLN A 61 -4.51 -17.53 -2.82
CA GLN A 61 -5.45 -17.58 -3.92
C GLN A 61 -6.79 -18.06 -3.38
N LEU A 62 -7.83 -17.27 -3.61
CA LEU A 62 -9.17 -17.53 -3.13
C LEU A 62 -10.14 -17.64 -4.32
N ARG A 63 -11.18 -18.44 -4.16
CA ARG A 63 -12.27 -18.54 -5.12
C ARG A 63 -13.63 -18.60 -4.43
N ALA A 64 -14.67 -18.31 -5.16
CA ALA A 64 -16.02 -18.57 -4.69
C ALA A 64 -16.24 -20.06 -4.41
N PRO A 65 -17.11 -20.41 -3.44
CA PRO A 65 -17.53 -21.78 -3.23
C PRO A 65 -18.15 -22.36 -4.51
N LYS A 66 -17.92 -23.64 -4.79
CA LYS A 66 -18.63 -24.37 -5.87
C LYS A 66 -20.07 -24.67 -5.42
N ALA A 67 -20.95 -24.98 -6.38
CA ALA A 67 -22.36 -25.24 -6.11
C ALA A 67 -22.61 -26.35 -5.06
N ASN A 68 -21.70 -27.32 -4.95
CA ASN A 68 -21.75 -28.40 -3.98
C ASN A 68 -21.02 -28.12 -2.66
N GLU A 69 -20.56 -26.90 -2.46
CA GLU A 69 -19.85 -26.46 -1.24
C GLU A 69 -20.73 -25.51 -0.43
N PRO A 70 -20.51 -25.41 0.92
CA PRO A 70 -21.22 -24.45 1.75
C PRO A 70 -21.01 -23.02 1.24
N GLN A 71 -22.12 -22.29 0.98
CA GLN A 71 -22.09 -20.93 0.43
C GLN A 71 -21.95 -19.86 1.52
N ASP A 72 -22.14 -20.22 2.77
CA ASP A 72 -22.15 -19.35 3.95
C ASP A 72 -20.74 -18.94 4.43
N LYS A 73 -19.70 -19.61 3.94
CA LYS A 73 -18.30 -19.40 4.38
C LYS A 73 -17.48 -18.40 3.54
N GLY A 74 -18.12 -17.72 2.58
CA GLY A 74 -17.43 -16.75 1.72
C GLY A 74 -16.38 -17.38 0.80
N LEU A 75 -15.32 -16.63 0.47
CA LEU A 75 -14.26 -17.12 -0.41
C LEU A 75 -13.42 -18.22 0.26
N LYS A 76 -13.04 -19.23 -0.51
CA LYS A 76 -12.18 -20.34 -0.06
C LYS A 76 -10.75 -20.15 -0.50
N VAL A 77 -9.82 -20.35 0.41
CA VAL A 77 -8.40 -20.42 0.11
C VAL A 77 -8.13 -21.75 -0.62
N VAL A 78 -7.67 -21.69 -1.86
CA VAL A 78 -7.31 -22.85 -2.67
C VAL A 78 -5.82 -23.07 -2.75
N ARG A 79 -5.03 -22.02 -2.55
CA ARG A 79 -3.56 -22.08 -2.50
C ARG A 79 -3.03 -20.99 -1.57
N GLN A 80 -2.00 -21.33 -0.82
CA GLN A 80 -1.25 -20.35 -0.03
C GLN A 80 0.24 -20.56 -0.27
N THR A 81 0.94 -19.45 -0.46
CA THR A 81 2.40 -19.41 -0.55
C THR A 81 2.91 -18.34 0.39
N GLN A 82 4.15 -18.49 0.83
CA GLN A 82 4.80 -17.47 1.65
C GLN A 82 6.27 -17.38 1.30
N GLY A 83 6.85 -16.23 1.54
CA GLY A 83 8.24 -16.00 1.21
C GLY A 83 8.71 -14.60 1.54
N HIS A 84 9.73 -14.20 0.83
CA HIS A 84 10.44 -12.95 1.05
C HIS A 84 10.50 -12.13 -0.25
N PHE A 85 10.43 -10.81 -0.14
CA PHE A 85 10.59 -9.92 -1.27
C PHE A 85 11.69 -8.89 -1.02
N VAL A 86 12.31 -8.47 -2.10
CA VAL A 86 13.26 -7.36 -2.13
C VAL A 86 12.99 -6.56 -3.38
N PHE A 87 13.00 -5.24 -3.31
CA PHE A 87 12.92 -4.41 -4.51
C PHE A 87 13.90 -3.23 -4.49
N GLN A 88 14.20 -2.76 -5.68
CA GLN A 88 14.89 -1.49 -5.93
C GLN A 88 14.25 -0.81 -7.13
N ARG A 89 13.68 0.37 -6.91
CA ARG A 89 13.09 1.16 -8.00
C ARG A 89 14.18 1.79 -8.90
N PRO A 90 13.90 1.93 -10.21
CA PRO A 90 12.73 1.41 -10.91
C PRO A 90 12.88 -0.06 -11.31
N GLY A 91 11.77 -0.82 -11.23
CA GLY A 91 11.58 -2.07 -11.94
C GLY A 91 12.48 -3.25 -11.60
N ARG A 92 13.26 -3.21 -10.51
CA ARG A 92 14.07 -4.33 -10.05
C ARG A 92 13.49 -4.95 -8.81
N PHE A 93 13.25 -6.26 -8.82
CA PHE A 93 12.82 -6.98 -7.62
C PHE A 93 13.18 -8.47 -7.65
N VAL A 94 13.15 -9.05 -6.47
CA VAL A 94 13.14 -10.49 -6.22
C VAL A 94 11.90 -10.81 -5.40
N TRP A 95 11.08 -11.70 -5.90
CA TRP A 95 9.95 -12.29 -5.19
C TRP A 95 10.24 -13.75 -5.00
N GLU A 96 10.62 -14.13 -3.78
CA GLU A 96 11.09 -15.46 -3.44
C GLU A 96 10.03 -16.20 -2.62
N THR A 97 9.33 -17.12 -3.26
CA THR A 97 8.45 -18.07 -2.58
C THR A 97 9.30 -19.15 -1.94
N GLN A 98 9.10 -19.37 -0.64
CA GLN A 98 9.83 -20.34 0.17
C GLN A 98 8.98 -21.55 0.52
N LYS A 99 7.66 -21.39 0.61
CA LYS A 99 6.71 -22.46 0.90
C LYS A 99 5.47 -22.35 0.03
N PRO A 100 4.84 -23.47 -0.35
CA PRO A 100 5.27 -24.86 -0.11
C PRO A 100 6.44 -25.31 -0.97
N TYR A 101 6.70 -24.62 -2.12
CA TYR A 101 7.77 -24.92 -3.08
C TYR A 101 8.65 -23.68 -3.28
N GLU A 102 9.95 -23.90 -3.45
CA GLU A 102 10.88 -22.80 -3.64
C GLU A 102 10.89 -22.32 -5.09
N GLN A 103 10.42 -21.10 -5.30
CA GLN A 103 10.43 -20.41 -6.60
C GLN A 103 10.92 -18.98 -6.43
N LYS A 104 11.62 -18.46 -7.43
CA LYS A 104 12.05 -17.07 -7.45
C LYS A 104 11.63 -16.40 -8.74
N LEU A 105 10.96 -15.27 -8.61
CA LEU A 105 10.72 -14.35 -9.70
C LEU A 105 11.70 -13.19 -9.53
N ILE A 106 12.59 -13.01 -10.50
CA ILE A 106 13.69 -12.04 -10.44
C ILE A 106 13.60 -11.13 -11.66
N THR A 107 13.71 -9.83 -11.44
CA THR A 107 13.89 -8.89 -12.56
C THR A 107 14.99 -7.88 -12.26
N ASN A 108 15.80 -7.62 -13.27
CA ASN A 108 16.81 -6.56 -13.27
C ASN A 108 16.32 -5.29 -14.00
N GLY A 109 15.04 -5.25 -14.39
CA GLY A 109 14.41 -4.19 -15.17
C GLY A 109 14.30 -4.49 -16.67
N SER A 110 15.16 -5.34 -17.24
CA SER A 110 15.12 -5.71 -18.66
C SER A 110 14.62 -7.13 -18.91
N GLN A 111 14.96 -8.03 -18.04
CA GLN A 111 14.60 -9.46 -18.12
C GLN A 111 13.82 -9.87 -16.87
N LEU A 112 12.89 -10.81 -17.08
CA LEU A 112 12.16 -11.50 -16.02
C LEU A 112 12.61 -12.95 -16.04
N VAL A 113 13.09 -13.42 -14.90
CA VAL A 113 13.51 -14.81 -14.67
C VAL A 113 12.55 -15.47 -13.69
N LEU A 114 11.93 -16.56 -14.09
CA LEU A 114 11.25 -17.48 -13.19
C LEU A 114 12.15 -18.67 -12.96
N TRP A 115 12.66 -18.82 -11.75
CA TRP A 115 13.43 -19.96 -11.30
C TRP A 115 12.56 -20.87 -10.46
N ASP A 116 12.49 -22.14 -10.87
CA ASP A 116 11.81 -23.21 -10.14
C ASP A 116 12.87 -24.21 -9.67
N LYS A 117 13.04 -24.29 -8.34
CA LYS A 117 14.08 -25.13 -7.74
C LYS A 117 13.78 -26.62 -7.90
N ASP A 118 12.52 -27.02 -7.73
CA ASP A 118 12.13 -28.43 -7.78
C ASP A 118 12.26 -29.00 -9.18
N LEU A 119 12.00 -28.18 -10.21
CA LEU A 119 12.21 -28.53 -11.60
C LEU A 119 13.65 -28.33 -12.05
N ASN A 120 14.50 -27.70 -11.25
CA ASN A 120 15.85 -27.23 -11.62
C ASN A 120 15.85 -26.47 -12.96
N GLN A 121 14.86 -25.58 -13.16
CA GLN A 121 14.60 -24.90 -14.43
C GLN A 121 14.46 -23.41 -14.24
N ALA A 122 15.08 -22.65 -15.15
CA ALA A 122 14.91 -21.21 -15.28
C ALA A 122 14.22 -20.86 -16.60
N THR A 123 13.14 -20.08 -16.53
CA THR A 123 12.53 -19.46 -17.70
C THR A 123 12.90 -18.00 -17.73
N ILE A 124 13.54 -17.54 -18.80
CA ILE A 124 13.99 -16.16 -19.00
C ILE A 124 13.22 -15.57 -20.17
N ARG A 125 12.66 -14.37 -19.96
CA ARG A 125 11.94 -13.63 -21.00
C ARG A 125 12.14 -12.11 -20.82
N PRO A 126 11.86 -11.29 -21.85
CA PRO A 126 11.81 -9.84 -21.70
C PRO A 126 10.84 -9.44 -20.58
N ALA A 127 11.20 -8.44 -19.78
CA ALA A 127 10.37 -8.01 -18.64
C ALA A 127 8.99 -7.51 -19.08
N GLY A 128 8.89 -6.64 -20.05
CA GLY A 128 7.69 -6.17 -20.74
C GLY A 128 6.34 -6.44 -20.04
N GLN A 129 5.35 -6.83 -20.82
CA GLN A 129 3.98 -7.10 -20.34
C GLN A 129 3.88 -8.25 -19.32
N ALA A 130 4.82 -9.18 -19.36
CA ALA A 130 4.84 -10.31 -18.44
C ALA A 130 5.05 -9.87 -16.98
N LEU A 131 5.74 -8.77 -16.79
CA LEU A 131 5.97 -8.17 -15.48
C LEU A 131 4.71 -7.50 -14.94
N ALA A 132 3.99 -6.76 -15.78
CA ALA A 132 2.81 -5.99 -15.38
C ALA A 132 1.69 -6.85 -14.74
N ALA A 133 1.67 -8.15 -15.04
CA ALA A 133 0.67 -9.09 -14.52
C ALA A 133 1.02 -9.67 -13.13
N THR A 134 2.12 -9.29 -12.52
CA THR A 134 2.52 -9.84 -11.23
C THR A 134 2.16 -8.91 -10.06
N PRO A 135 1.76 -9.45 -8.88
CA PRO A 135 1.55 -8.64 -7.69
C PRO A 135 2.77 -7.77 -7.32
N ALA A 136 3.96 -8.34 -7.50
CA ALA A 136 5.22 -7.66 -7.22
C ALA A 136 5.42 -6.42 -8.12
N ALA A 137 5.07 -6.50 -9.40
CA ALA A 137 5.23 -5.38 -10.32
C ALA A 137 4.29 -4.22 -9.98
N ILE A 138 3.06 -4.52 -9.57
CA ILE A 138 2.09 -3.50 -9.17
C ILE A 138 2.60 -2.71 -7.96
N LEU A 139 3.20 -3.40 -6.99
CA LEU A 139 3.72 -2.76 -5.77
C LEU A 139 5.08 -2.07 -5.98
N PHE A 140 5.96 -2.65 -6.80
CA PHE A 140 7.39 -2.30 -6.81
C PHE A 140 7.94 -1.88 -8.18
N GLY A 141 7.17 -2.10 -9.25
CA GLY A 141 7.63 -1.86 -10.61
C GLY A 141 7.78 -0.39 -10.96
N GLU A 142 6.80 0.42 -10.60
CA GLU A 142 6.70 1.80 -11.06
C GLU A 142 7.30 2.81 -10.07
N THR A 143 7.75 3.95 -10.60
CA THR A 143 8.18 5.10 -9.80
C THR A 143 7.06 6.10 -9.58
N SER A 144 6.00 6.06 -10.42
CA SER A 144 4.80 6.88 -10.29
C SER A 144 3.59 6.11 -10.77
N LEU A 145 2.71 5.75 -9.84
CA LEU A 145 1.46 5.06 -10.16
C LEU A 145 0.48 5.99 -10.88
N ASP A 146 0.50 7.29 -10.58
CA ASP A 146 -0.41 8.28 -11.18
C ASP A 146 -0.26 8.43 -12.70
N GLN A 147 0.83 7.94 -13.29
CA GLN A 147 0.99 7.93 -14.75
C GLN A 147 0.12 6.87 -15.41
N HIS A 148 -0.09 5.74 -14.76
CA HIS A 148 -0.75 4.56 -15.32
C HIS A 148 -2.11 4.28 -14.69
N PHE A 149 -2.36 4.79 -13.48
CA PHE A 149 -3.58 4.52 -12.70
C PHE A 149 -4.20 5.81 -12.16
N ASP A 150 -5.52 5.81 -12.09
CA ASP A 150 -6.27 6.69 -11.20
C ASP A 150 -6.37 6.01 -9.84
N LEU A 151 -5.97 6.72 -8.78
CA LEU A 151 -5.99 6.22 -7.41
C LEU A 151 -7.26 6.70 -6.74
N ILE A 152 -8.13 5.77 -6.36
CA ILE A 152 -9.43 6.06 -5.75
C ILE A 152 -9.42 5.53 -4.32
N ASP A 153 -9.57 6.44 -3.35
CA ASP A 153 -9.69 6.06 -1.94
C ASP A 153 -10.99 5.31 -1.69
N GLY A 154 -10.88 4.19 -0.98
CA GLY A 154 -11.98 3.35 -0.55
C GLY A 154 -12.21 3.45 0.95
N GLU A 155 -13.15 2.64 1.43
CA GLU A 155 -13.45 2.56 2.87
C GLU A 155 -12.29 1.94 3.64
N GLU A 156 -12.12 2.39 4.89
CA GLU A 156 -11.21 1.76 5.82
C GLU A 156 -11.78 0.40 6.27
N ARG A 157 -10.98 -0.65 6.16
CA ARG A 157 -11.33 -1.99 6.63
C ARG A 157 -10.09 -2.72 7.13
N LEU A 158 -10.25 -3.50 8.20
CA LEU A 158 -9.18 -4.24 8.87
C LEU A 158 -8.00 -3.34 9.31
N GLY A 159 -8.28 -2.09 9.72
CA GLY A 159 -7.27 -1.12 10.13
C GLY A 159 -6.37 -0.62 9.00
N MET A 160 -6.81 -0.75 7.75
CA MET A 160 -6.11 -0.29 6.57
C MET A 160 -6.99 0.66 5.75
N LYS A 161 -6.38 1.72 5.23
CA LYS A 161 -6.98 2.61 4.23
C LYS A 161 -6.76 2.00 2.84
N TRP A 162 -7.84 1.65 2.18
CA TRP A 162 -7.78 0.96 0.89
C TRP A 162 -7.80 1.94 -0.27
N VAL A 163 -6.99 1.64 -1.27
CA VAL A 163 -6.88 2.40 -2.53
C VAL A 163 -7.15 1.46 -3.68
N ALA A 164 -8.12 1.79 -4.50
CA ALA A 164 -8.33 1.12 -5.78
C ALA A 164 -7.45 1.77 -6.86
N LEU A 165 -6.80 0.95 -7.66
CA LEU A 165 -5.99 1.35 -8.81
C LEU A 165 -6.80 1.07 -10.08
N VAL A 166 -7.23 2.13 -10.76
CA VAL A 166 -7.97 2.03 -12.02
C VAL A 166 -7.03 2.38 -13.17
N PRO A 167 -6.74 1.45 -14.09
CA PRO A 167 -5.87 1.73 -15.22
C PRO A 167 -6.39 2.89 -16.06
N LYS A 168 -5.54 3.86 -16.35
CA LYS A 168 -5.85 4.96 -17.26
C LYS A 168 -5.99 4.42 -18.69
N LYS A 169 -6.97 4.94 -19.40
CA LYS A 169 -7.14 4.65 -20.83
C LYS A 169 -6.03 5.38 -21.59
N ASP A 170 -5.16 4.63 -22.25
CA ASP A 170 -4.23 5.17 -23.22
C ASP A 170 -4.93 5.14 -24.61
N PRO A 171 -5.28 6.30 -25.19
CA PRO A 171 -5.94 6.35 -26.49
C PRO A 171 -5.05 5.83 -27.64
N ASN A 172 -3.71 5.75 -27.41
CA ASN A 172 -2.74 5.30 -28.41
C ASN A 172 -2.30 3.84 -28.19
N ALA A 173 -2.72 3.21 -27.12
CA ALA A 173 -2.39 1.80 -26.88
C ALA A 173 -3.08 0.92 -27.91
N LYS A 174 -2.29 0.33 -28.81
CA LYS A 174 -2.77 -0.65 -29.80
C LYS A 174 -3.29 -1.94 -29.14
N ASN A 175 -2.88 -2.19 -27.91
CA ASN A 175 -3.41 -3.25 -27.06
C ASN A 175 -3.96 -2.59 -25.81
N LYS A 176 -5.21 -2.88 -25.44
CA LYS A 176 -5.73 -2.58 -24.11
C LYS A 176 -4.68 -3.02 -23.11
N ASN A 177 -4.49 -2.25 -22.03
CA ASN A 177 -3.73 -2.72 -20.86
C ASN A 177 -4.44 -3.97 -20.35
N ASP A 178 -4.15 -5.11 -20.94
CA ASP A 178 -4.72 -6.40 -20.59
C ASP A 178 -4.05 -6.90 -19.30
N LEU A 179 -4.23 -6.12 -18.22
CA LEU A 179 -4.01 -6.66 -16.91
C LEU A 179 -5.03 -7.80 -16.73
N PRO A 180 -4.61 -8.95 -16.24
CA PRO A 180 -5.52 -10.09 -16.03
C PRO A 180 -6.51 -9.82 -14.90
N TYR A 181 -6.48 -8.64 -14.32
CA TYR A 181 -7.27 -8.24 -13.16
C TYR A 181 -8.30 -7.18 -13.51
N THR A 182 -9.53 -7.40 -13.05
CA THR A 182 -10.64 -6.44 -13.16
C THR A 182 -10.66 -5.45 -12.01
N LYS A 183 -9.99 -5.80 -10.89
CA LYS A 183 -9.84 -4.94 -9.72
C LYS A 183 -8.46 -5.13 -9.10
N ILE A 184 -7.83 -4.02 -8.77
CA ILE A 184 -6.57 -3.94 -8.03
C ILE A 184 -6.81 -3.01 -6.86
N SER A 185 -6.53 -3.45 -5.63
CA SER A 185 -6.64 -2.61 -4.43
C SER A 185 -5.44 -2.82 -3.50
N ILE A 186 -4.96 -1.74 -2.91
CA ILE A 186 -3.85 -1.76 -1.96
C ILE A 186 -4.35 -1.24 -0.61
N GLY A 187 -4.14 -2.02 0.45
CA GLY A 187 -4.40 -1.62 1.83
C GLY A 187 -3.16 -0.98 2.44
N MET A 188 -3.28 0.30 2.82
CA MET A 188 -2.22 1.10 3.43
C MET A 188 -2.43 1.22 4.94
N SER A 189 -1.37 1.14 5.71
CA SER A 189 -1.39 1.44 7.15
C SER A 189 -0.04 2.00 7.57
N ASN A 190 -0.06 3.14 8.27
CA ASN A 190 1.16 3.84 8.74
C ASN A 190 2.19 4.08 7.62
N GLY A 191 1.74 4.52 6.45
CA GLY A 191 2.59 4.82 5.30
C GLY A 191 3.18 3.60 4.57
N LEU A 192 2.79 2.38 4.96
CA LEU A 192 3.27 1.14 4.35
C LEU A 192 2.13 0.35 3.69
N PRO A 193 2.37 -0.28 2.54
CA PRO A 193 1.43 -1.25 1.99
C PRO A 193 1.43 -2.50 2.89
N LYS A 194 0.25 -2.90 3.33
CA LYS A 194 0.04 -4.08 4.19
C LYS A 194 -0.68 -5.21 3.46
N ALA A 195 -1.47 -4.86 2.45
CA ALA A 195 -2.18 -5.85 1.67
C ALA A 195 -2.32 -5.41 0.20
N LEU A 196 -2.40 -6.38 -0.70
CA LEU A 196 -2.75 -6.20 -2.10
C LEU A 196 -3.85 -7.22 -2.44
N GLU A 197 -4.95 -6.74 -2.98
CA GLU A 197 -6.09 -7.54 -3.44
C GLU A 197 -6.21 -7.41 -4.95
N LEU A 198 -6.13 -8.53 -5.67
CA LEU A 198 -6.28 -8.61 -7.10
C LEU A 198 -7.46 -9.53 -7.43
N VAL A 199 -8.42 -9.05 -8.22
CA VAL A 199 -9.58 -9.82 -8.66
C VAL A 199 -9.51 -10.02 -10.16
N ASP A 200 -9.60 -11.25 -10.63
CA ASP A 200 -9.64 -11.55 -12.06
C ASP A 200 -11.07 -11.49 -12.65
N GLY A 201 -11.18 -11.68 -13.96
CA GLY A 201 -12.48 -11.67 -14.66
C GLY A 201 -13.41 -12.83 -14.31
N LEU A 202 -12.92 -13.85 -13.60
CA LEU A 202 -13.70 -15.01 -13.14
C LEU A 202 -14.08 -14.88 -11.66
N GLY A 203 -13.71 -13.76 -11.01
CA GLY A 203 -13.98 -13.53 -9.59
C GLY A 203 -13.03 -14.26 -8.64
N SER A 204 -11.93 -14.84 -9.15
CA SER A 204 -10.86 -15.35 -8.28
C SER A 204 -10.10 -14.17 -7.68
N VAL A 205 -9.69 -14.34 -6.43
CA VAL A 205 -8.97 -13.30 -5.69
C VAL A 205 -7.58 -13.78 -5.34
N VAL A 206 -6.58 -12.95 -5.64
CA VAL A 206 -5.24 -13.08 -5.08
C VAL A 206 -5.10 -12.03 -3.98
N LEU A 207 -4.96 -12.48 -2.75
CA LEU A 207 -4.70 -11.63 -1.60
C LEU A 207 -3.24 -11.83 -1.16
N VAL A 208 -2.47 -10.74 -1.16
CA VAL A 208 -1.11 -10.71 -0.63
C VAL A 208 -1.10 -9.87 0.62
N THR A 209 -0.60 -10.40 1.72
CA THR A 209 -0.30 -9.64 2.94
C THR A 209 1.20 -9.46 3.07
N LEU A 210 1.62 -8.27 3.49
CA LEU A 210 3.03 -7.88 3.61
C LEU A 210 3.36 -7.59 5.07
N ASP A 211 4.51 -8.09 5.51
CA ASP A 211 4.98 -7.88 6.88
C ASP A 211 6.49 -7.59 6.92
N LYS A 212 6.98 -7.14 8.06
CA LYS A 212 8.39 -6.86 8.34
C LYS A 212 9.07 -5.99 7.30
N ILE A 213 8.32 -5.04 6.73
CA ILE A 213 8.84 -4.16 5.68
C ILE A 213 9.92 -3.25 6.26
N GLN A 214 11.10 -3.29 5.66
CA GLN A 214 12.22 -2.40 5.93
C GLN A 214 12.48 -1.55 4.70
N LEU A 215 12.41 -0.23 4.84
CA LEU A 215 12.60 0.72 3.74
C LEU A 215 14.04 1.19 3.63
N ASN A 216 14.44 1.52 2.41
CA ASN A 216 15.72 2.13 2.07
C ASN A 216 16.93 1.33 2.58
N VAL A 217 16.80 0.00 2.53
CA VAL A 217 17.87 -0.93 2.88
C VAL A 217 19.02 -0.85 1.89
N ASN A 218 20.24 -1.07 2.37
CA ASN A 218 21.41 -1.14 1.51
C ASN A 218 21.48 -2.54 0.86
N LEU A 219 21.41 -2.58 -0.47
CA LEU A 219 21.40 -3.82 -1.24
C LEU A 219 22.68 -3.98 -2.02
N PRO A 220 23.25 -5.19 -2.09
CA PRO A 220 24.42 -5.46 -2.92
C PRO A 220 24.06 -5.32 -4.41
N ALA A 221 24.99 -4.84 -5.23
CA ALA A 221 24.75 -4.55 -6.65
C ALA A 221 24.27 -5.76 -7.47
N ASN A 222 24.64 -6.97 -7.07
CA ASN A 222 24.26 -8.23 -7.73
C ASN A 222 22.95 -8.84 -7.24
N ARG A 223 22.21 -8.17 -6.32
CA ARG A 223 21.00 -8.73 -5.67
C ARG A 223 19.93 -9.15 -6.68
N PHE A 224 19.87 -8.48 -7.83
CA PHE A 224 18.87 -8.70 -8.88
C PHE A 224 19.42 -9.48 -10.08
N ASN A 225 20.61 -10.02 -9.98
CA ASN A 225 21.18 -10.86 -11.03
C ASN A 225 20.85 -12.32 -10.76
N PHE A 226 20.44 -13.04 -11.80
CA PHE A 226 20.25 -14.48 -11.75
C PHE A 226 21.48 -15.18 -12.34
N THR A 227 22.02 -16.10 -11.58
CA THR A 227 23.03 -17.04 -12.06
C THR A 227 22.41 -18.44 -12.01
N SER A 228 22.36 -19.08 -13.17
CA SER A 228 21.81 -20.44 -13.28
C SER A 228 22.67 -21.41 -12.48
N PRO A 229 22.07 -22.21 -11.59
CA PRO A 229 22.78 -23.31 -10.93
C PRO A 229 23.34 -24.33 -11.93
N ALA A 230 24.34 -25.08 -11.52
CA ALA A 230 24.93 -26.14 -12.34
C ALA A 230 23.87 -27.21 -12.67
N GLY A 231 23.78 -27.61 -13.93
CA GLY A 231 22.84 -28.62 -14.41
C GLY A 231 21.39 -28.12 -14.52
N ALA A 232 21.12 -26.83 -14.35
CA ALA A 232 19.79 -26.28 -14.54
C ALA A 232 19.45 -26.15 -16.02
N GLU A 233 18.21 -26.48 -16.36
CA GLU A 233 17.65 -26.17 -17.66
C GLU A 233 17.32 -24.69 -17.79
N VAL A 234 17.71 -24.05 -18.89
CA VAL A 234 17.44 -22.64 -19.13
C VAL A 234 16.63 -22.47 -20.39
N LEU A 235 15.36 -22.13 -20.24
CA LEU A 235 14.45 -21.78 -21.34
C LEU A 235 14.47 -20.27 -21.58
N ARG A 236 14.70 -19.86 -22.83
CA ARG A 236 14.63 -18.46 -23.25
C ARG A 236 13.43 -18.28 -24.17
N LEU A 237 12.52 -17.41 -23.74
CA LEU A 237 11.32 -17.05 -24.50
C LEU A 237 11.50 -15.63 -25.05
N ASN A 238 11.09 -15.44 -26.31
CA ASN A 238 11.15 -14.13 -27.00
C ASN A 238 9.85 -13.34 -26.79
#